data_8a434794227903e0d380196127a555fc
#
_entry.id   8a434794227903e0d380196127a555fc
#
_cell.length_a   1.000
_cell.length_b   1.000
_cell.length_c   1.000
_cell.angle_alpha   90.00
_cell.angle_beta   90.00
_cell.angle_gamma   90.00
#
_symmetry.space_group_name_H-M   'P 1'
#
loop_
_entity.id
_entity.type
_entity.pdbx_description
1 polymer ?
#
loop_
_entity_poly.entity_id
_entity_poly.type
_entity_poly.pdbx_seq_one_letter_code
_entity_poly.pdbx_strand_id
1 'polypeptide(L)'
;MKKFLVLYLISFASLNVYSNYTLDQETTIAEINGISLAYKSIGMEEDPPVLMVMGLLASHKVWGETIVNGLVDSGYRVILFDNRDTGDSEKLDRLGRPNLYWKYFLYSLGIGFNAPYTLED
;
A
#
# COMPACT_ATOMS: atom_id res chain seq x y z
N MET A 1 20.46 63.66 -9.70
CA MET A 1 20.85 62.37 -9.12
C MET A 1 19.68 61.42 -9.28
N LYS A 2 19.73 60.53 -10.29
CA LYS A 2 18.68 59.56 -10.56
C LYS A 2 18.97 58.28 -9.75
N LYS A 3 18.08 57.95 -8.79
CA LYS A 3 18.16 56.70 -8.05
C LYS A 3 17.63 55.58 -8.95
N PHE A 4 18.50 54.69 -9.39
CA PHE A 4 18.11 53.45 -10.02
C PHE A 4 17.59 52.49 -8.94
N LEU A 5 16.29 52.19 -9.00
CA LEU A 5 15.68 51.12 -8.21
C LEU A 5 15.87 49.80 -8.98
N VAL A 6 16.82 48.99 -8.52
CA VAL A 6 16.99 47.63 -9.05
C VAL A 6 15.96 46.75 -8.39
N LEU A 7 14.92 46.43 -9.14
CA LEU A 7 13.92 45.43 -8.73
C LEU A 7 14.53 44.03 -8.97
N TYR A 8 14.94 43.38 -7.88
CA TYR A 8 15.31 41.97 -7.92
C TYR A 8 14.03 41.14 -8.00
N LEU A 9 13.61 40.77 -9.22
CA LEU A 9 12.63 39.71 -9.43
C LEU A 9 13.30 38.38 -9.12
N ILE A 10 13.13 37.91 -7.90
CA ILE A 10 13.40 36.53 -7.53
C ILE A 10 12.29 35.70 -8.18
N SER A 11 12.57 35.19 -9.37
CA SER A 11 11.76 34.15 -9.97
C SER A 11 11.93 32.89 -9.12
N PHE A 12 10.95 32.61 -8.25
CA PHE A 12 10.78 31.30 -7.68
C PHE A 12 10.39 30.35 -8.82
N ALA A 13 11.37 29.86 -9.56
CA ALA A 13 11.19 28.65 -10.33
C ALA A 13 10.98 27.53 -9.31
N SER A 14 9.73 27.19 -9.07
CA SER A 14 9.39 25.93 -8.42
C SER A 14 9.95 24.81 -9.32
N LEU A 15 11.14 24.34 -8.96
CA LEU A 15 11.67 23.09 -9.46
C LEU A 15 10.68 22.00 -9.00
N ASN A 16 9.75 21.64 -9.90
CA ASN A 16 9.01 20.41 -9.75
C ASN A 16 10.02 19.27 -9.87
N VAL A 17 10.61 18.88 -8.75
CA VAL A 17 11.37 17.65 -8.65
C VAL A 17 10.32 16.54 -8.70
N TYR A 18 10.05 16.01 -9.88
CA TYR A 18 9.30 14.77 -10.02
C TYR A 18 10.12 13.68 -9.36
N SER A 19 9.69 13.28 -8.20
CA SER A 19 10.27 12.14 -7.50
C SER A 19 9.84 10.87 -8.22
N ASN A 20 10.75 10.23 -8.95
CA ASN A 20 10.50 8.90 -9.48
C ASN A 20 10.61 7.90 -8.33
N TYR A 21 9.53 7.71 -7.57
CA TYR A 21 9.44 6.64 -6.61
C TYR A 21 9.18 5.35 -7.37
N THR A 22 10.07 4.38 -7.21
CA THR A 22 9.90 3.06 -7.78
C THR A 22 9.23 2.15 -6.75
N LEU A 23 8.38 1.24 -7.21
CA LEU A 23 7.80 0.19 -6.35
C LEU A 23 8.86 -0.78 -5.81
N ASP A 24 10.11 -0.65 -6.27
CA ASP A 24 11.27 -1.41 -5.80
C ASP A 24 11.86 -0.90 -4.46
N GLN A 25 11.23 0.12 -3.83
CA GLN A 25 11.63 0.52 -2.49
C GLN A 25 11.57 -0.65 -1.51
N GLU A 26 12.44 -0.59 -0.51
CA GLU A 26 12.53 -1.62 0.52
C GLU A 26 11.17 -1.86 1.19
N THR A 27 10.83 -3.15 1.31
CA THR A 27 9.61 -3.58 1.99
C THR A 27 9.88 -3.67 3.48
N THR A 28 9.04 -3.06 4.28
CA THR A 28 9.08 -3.13 5.75
C THR A 28 8.07 -4.17 6.23
N ILE A 29 8.41 -4.89 7.29
CA ILE A 29 7.50 -5.83 7.94
C ILE A 29 6.98 -5.21 9.23
N ALA A 30 5.67 -5.24 9.42
CA ALA A 30 5.01 -4.84 10.66
C ALA A 30 4.25 -6.03 11.26
N GLU A 31 4.39 -6.23 12.57
CA GLU A 31 3.60 -7.20 13.32
C GLU A 31 2.27 -6.56 13.73
N ILE A 32 1.18 -7.02 13.14
CA ILE A 32 -0.17 -6.49 13.38
C ILE A 32 -1.11 -7.65 13.69
N ASN A 33 -1.72 -7.64 14.86
CA ASN A 33 -2.64 -8.70 15.33
C ASN A 33 -2.03 -10.11 15.23
N GLY A 34 -0.72 -10.23 15.52
CA GLY A 34 -0.02 -11.51 15.48
C GLY A 34 0.27 -12.05 14.08
N ILE A 35 0.24 -11.19 13.07
CA ILE A 35 0.56 -11.49 11.67
C ILE A 35 1.59 -10.51 11.16
N SER A 36 2.60 -11.02 10.46
CA SER A 36 3.61 -10.18 9.79
C SER A 36 3.07 -9.66 8.47
N LEU A 37 2.80 -8.37 8.40
CA LEU A 37 2.35 -7.69 7.18
C LEU A 37 3.50 -6.92 6.52
N ALA A 38 3.67 -7.15 5.24
CA ALA A 38 4.60 -6.42 4.40
C ALA A 38 3.96 -5.11 3.91
N TYR A 39 4.66 -3.99 4.09
CA TYR A 39 4.18 -2.69 3.64
C TYR A 39 5.33 -1.82 3.10
N LYS A 40 4.94 -0.79 2.34
CA LYS A 40 5.82 0.28 1.86
C LYS A 40 5.20 1.62 2.21
N SER A 41 6.04 2.58 2.60
CA SER A 41 5.63 3.96 2.84
C SER A 41 6.41 4.85 1.88
N ILE A 42 5.72 5.51 0.97
CA ILE A 42 6.29 6.30 -0.13
C ILE A 42 5.82 7.75 0.02
N GLY A 43 6.75 8.71 -0.03
CA GLY A 43 6.51 10.12 0.22
C GLY A 43 7.13 10.60 1.52
N MET A 44 6.88 11.86 1.89
CA MET A 44 7.41 12.44 3.11
C MET A 44 6.61 11.96 4.34
N GLU A 45 7.28 11.82 5.48
CA GLU A 45 6.64 11.33 6.70
C GLU A 45 5.61 12.32 7.25
N GLU A 46 5.80 13.60 6.99
CA GLU A 46 4.94 14.70 7.40
C GLU A 46 3.68 14.85 6.54
N ASP A 47 3.68 14.27 5.33
CA ASP A 47 2.53 14.35 4.42
C ASP A 47 1.34 13.53 4.92
N PRO A 48 0.11 13.97 4.63
CA PRO A 48 -1.08 13.23 5.00
C PRO A 48 -1.08 11.82 4.37
N PRO A 49 -1.28 10.75 5.19
CA PRO A 49 -1.20 9.39 4.69
C PRO A 49 -2.43 8.97 3.89
N VAL A 50 -2.19 8.27 2.79
CA VAL A 50 -3.18 7.56 1.99
C VAL A 50 -2.89 6.08 2.04
N LEU A 51 -3.76 5.30 2.66
CA LEU A 51 -3.66 3.84 2.70
C LEU A 51 -4.35 3.25 1.47
N MET A 52 -3.58 2.51 0.66
CA MET A 52 -4.09 1.85 -0.54
C MET A 52 -4.31 0.37 -0.28
N VAL A 53 -5.58 -0.05 -0.30
CA VAL A 53 -5.98 -1.43 -0.02
C VAL A 53 -6.25 -2.17 -1.32
N MET A 54 -5.56 -3.27 -1.55
CA MET A 54 -5.79 -4.12 -2.71
C MET A 54 -6.95 -5.10 -2.51
N GLY A 55 -7.52 -5.50 -3.63
CA GLY A 55 -8.56 -6.52 -3.66
C GLY A 55 -8.01 -7.93 -3.43
N LEU A 56 -8.91 -8.90 -3.51
CA LEU A 56 -8.63 -10.32 -3.25
C LEU A 56 -7.48 -10.83 -4.14
N LEU A 57 -6.51 -11.49 -3.53
CA LEU A 57 -5.35 -12.14 -4.16
C LEU A 57 -4.38 -11.19 -4.90
N ALA A 58 -4.56 -9.89 -4.80
CA ALA A 58 -3.69 -8.92 -5.43
C ALA A 58 -2.69 -8.34 -4.42
N SER A 59 -1.40 -8.28 -4.82
CA SER A 59 -0.37 -7.62 -4.04
C SER A 59 -0.33 -6.13 -4.36
N HIS A 60 0.34 -5.35 -3.51
CA HIS A 60 0.56 -3.92 -3.68
C HIS A 60 1.17 -3.56 -5.06
N LYS A 61 1.89 -4.47 -5.71
CA LYS A 61 2.57 -4.27 -7.00
C LYS A 61 1.60 -3.97 -8.15
N VAL A 62 0.32 -4.30 -8.00
CA VAL A 62 -0.72 -4.08 -9.03
C VAL A 62 -1.10 -2.60 -9.16
N TRP A 63 -0.86 -1.77 -8.13
CA TRP A 63 -1.22 -0.35 -8.17
C TRP A 63 -0.54 0.46 -9.29
N GLY A 64 0.63 0.04 -9.72
CA GLY A 64 1.40 0.75 -10.73
C GLY A 64 1.99 2.08 -10.25
N GLU A 65 3.17 2.40 -10.74
CA GLU A 65 3.94 3.57 -10.31
C GLU A 65 3.26 4.91 -10.63
N THR A 66 2.51 4.98 -11.72
CA THR A 66 1.85 6.22 -12.15
C THR A 66 0.86 6.74 -11.11
N ILE A 67 0.05 5.85 -10.52
CA ILE A 67 -0.94 6.23 -9.50
C ILE A 67 -0.22 6.63 -8.21
N VAL A 68 0.77 5.84 -7.79
CA VAL A 68 1.54 6.09 -6.58
C VAL A 68 2.27 7.42 -6.68
N ASN A 69 3.01 7.65 -7.78
CA ASN A 69 3.75 8.89 -8.00
C ASN A 69 2.80 10.09 -8.09
N GLY A 70 1.65 9.96 -8.74
CA GLY A 70 0.66 11.03 -8.81
C GLY A 70 0.12 11.46 -7.44
N LEU A 71 -0.06 10.53 -6.52
CA LEU A 71 -0.46 10.84 -5.14
C LEU A 71 0.68 11.50 -4.37
N VAL A 72 1.91 10.99 -4.49
CA VAL A 72 3.08 11.58 -3.82
C VAL A 72 3.37 12.98 -4.35
N ASP A 73 3.32 13.20 -5.67
CA ASP A 73 3.49 14.52 -6.28
C ASP A 73 2.38 15.51 -5.87
N SER A 74 1.23 14.98 -5.44
CA SER A 74 0.11 15.77 -4.89
C SER A 74 0.25 16.05 -3.40
N GLY A 75 1.38 15.67 -2.77
CA GLY A 75 1.67 15.92 -1.37
C GLY A 75 1.02 14.92 -0.41
N TYR A 76 0.87 13.66 -0.82
CA TYR A 76 0.41 12.58 0.04
C TYR A 76 1.53 11.57 0.30
N ARG A 77 1.54 11.01 1.50
CA ARG A 77 2.33 9.84 1.82
C ARG A 77 1.50 8.59 1.52
N VAL A 78 1.95 7.78 0.56
CA VAL A 78 1.23 6.59 0.12
C VAL A 78 1.72 5.38 0.91
N ILE A 79 0.80 4.68 1.56
CA ILE A 79 1.06 3.44 2.28
C ILE A 79 0.44 2.30 1.48
N LEU A 80 1.31 1.43 0.97
CA LEU A 80 0.94 0.21 0.24
C LEU A 80 1.20 -0.98 1.17
N PHE A 81 0.30 -1.94 1.23
CA PHE A 81 0.54 -3.17 1.98
C PHE A 81 0.00 -4.39 1.26
N ASP A 82 0.55 -5.53 1.59
CA ASP A 82 0.04 -6.82 1.15
C ASP A 82 -0.86 -7.40 2.23
N ASN A 83 -2.06 -7.80 1.83
CA ASN A 83 -2.94 -8.54 2.71
C ASN A 83 -2.27 -9.84 3.16
N ARG A 84 -2.73 -10.39 4.30
CA ARG A 84 -2.32 -11.72 4.76
C ARG A 84 -2.44 -12.75 3.63
N ASP A 85 -1.52 -13.68 3.55
CA ASP A 85 -1.44 -14.73 2.51
C ASP A 85 -1.14 -14.20 1.08
N THR A 86 -0.81 -12.92 0.93
CA THR A 86 -0.54 -12.28 -0.36
C THR A 86 0.86 -11.65 -0.38
N GLY A 87 1.46 -11.52 -1.56
CA GLY A 87 2.73 -10.80 -1.78
C GLY A 87 3.84 -11.25 -0.84
N ASP A 88 4.43 -10.28 -0.14
CA ASP A 88 5.54 -10.47 0.78
C ASP A 88 5.08 -10.59 2.26
N SER A 89 3.76 -10.51 2.54
CA SER A 89 3.18 -10.76 3.86
C SER A 89 3.20 -12.23 4.24
N GLU A 90 3.02 -12.50 5.54
CA GLU A 90 2.98 -13.85 6.10
C GLU A 90 2.01 -14.75 5.34
N LYS A 91 2.51 -15.95 4.99
CA LYS A 91 1.71 -17.00 4.35
C LYS A 91 1.02 -17.85 5.41
N LEU A 92 -0.25 -18.11 5.20
CA LEU A 92 -1.08 -18.88 6.11
C LEU A 92 -1.04 -20.39 5.81
N ASP A 93 0.06 -20.87 5.22
CA ASP A 93 0.27 -22.31 4.90
C ASP A 93 0.08 -23.21 6.14
N ARG A 94 0.32 -22.69 7.36
CA ARG A 94 0.06 -23.39 8.61
C ARG A 94 -1.42 -23.79 8.83
N LEU A 95 -2.34 -23.09 8.16
CA LEU A 95 -3.78 -23.40 8.21
C LEU A 95 -4.19 -24.47 7.19
N GLY A 96 -3.24 -24.94 6.37
CA GLY A 96 -3.44 -25.92 5.33
C GLY A 96 -4.24 -25.38 4.14
N ARG A 97 -4.35 -26.22 3.11
CA ARG A 97 -5.13 -25.90 1.90
C ARG A 97 -6.50 -26.58 1.99
N PRO A 98 -7.58 -25.83 2.21
CA PRO A 98 -8.89 -26.43 2.28
C PRO A 98 -9.31 -27.00 0.92
N ASN A 99 -9.89 -28.20 0.93
CA ASN A 99 -10.55 -28.72 -0.26
C ASN A 99 -11.86 -27.95 -0.46
N LEU A 100 -11.83 -26.97 -1.38
CA LEU A 100 -12.96 -26.07 -1.62
C LEU A 100 -14.19 -26.82 -2.16
N TYR A 101 -13.99 -27.88 -2.97
CA TYR A 101 -15.10 -28.69 -3.49
C TYR A 101 -15.84 -29.42 -2.36
N TRP A 102 -15.07 -29.98 -1.41
CA TRP A 102 -15.66 -30.65 -0.25
C TRP A 102 -16.37 -29.65 0.67
N LYS A 103 -15.77 -28.50 0.91
CA LYS A 103 -16.41 -27.44 1.71
C LYS A 103 -17.69 -26.91 1.08
N TYR A 104 -17.68 -26.70 -0.24
CA TYR A 104 -18.86 -26.28 -0.98
C TYR A 104 -19.98 -27.33 -0.90
N PHE A 105 -19.63 -28.63 -1.04
CA PHE A 105 -20.58 -29.72 -0.90
C PHE A 105 -21.23 -29.74 0.50
N LEU A 106 -20.43 -29.64 1.57
CA LEU A 106 -20.94 -29.56 2.93
C LEU A 106 -21.84 -28.33 3.13
N TYR A 107 -21.44 -27.20 2.63
CA TYR A 107 -22.24 -25.97 2.68
C TYR A 107 -23.60 -26.13 1.97
N SER A 108 -23.64 -26.81 0.82
CA SER A 108 -24.89 -27.10 0.08
C SER A 108 -25.84 -28.02 0.86
N LEU A 109 -25.32 -28.79 1.80
CA LEU A 109 -26.11 -29.64 2.75
C LEU A 109 -26.49 -28.89 4.02
N GLY A 110 -26.23 -27.58 4.12
CA GLY A 110 -26.53 -26.79 5.31
C GLY A 110 -25.54 -26.98 6.46
N ILE A 111 -24.40 -27.64 6.24
CA ILE A 111 -23.34 -27.83 7.22
C ILE A 111 -22.40 -26.64 7.16
N GLY A 112 -22.46 -25.74 8.15
CA GLY A 112 -21.57 -24.62 8.28
C GLY A 112 -20.15 -25.05 8.66
N PHE A 113 -19.16 -24.21 8.33
CA PHE A 113 -17.79 -24.35 8.81
C PHE A 113 -17.27 -22.99 9.29
N ASN A 114 -16.42 -23.01 10.29
CA ASN A 114 -15.80 -21.79 10.78
C ASN A 114 -14.64 -21.41 9.87
N ALA A 115 -14.54 -20.11 9.55
CA ALA A 115 -13.35 -19.57 8.91
C ALA A 115 -12.19 -19.60 9.92
N PRO A 116 -10.96 -19.88 9.48
CA PRO A 116 -9.80 -19.88 10.37
C PRO A 116 -9.40 -18.48 10.85
N TYR A 117 -9.90 -17.45 10.21
CA TYR A 117 -9.80 -16.03 10.57
C TYR A 117 -10.96 -15.24 9.97
N THR A 118 -11.24 -14.07 10.52
CA THR A 118 -12.32 -13.18 10.09
C THR A 118 -11.76 -11.79 9.73
N LEU A 119 -12.63 -10.86 9.37
CA LEU A 119 -12.26 -9.45 9.15
C LEU A 119 -12.03 -8.70 10.48
N GLU A 120 -12.36 -9.31 11.61
CA GLU A 120 -12.19 -8.73 12.95
C GLU A 120 -10.80 -9.06 13.53
N ASP A 121 -10.10 -10.03 12.93
CA ASP A 121 -8.73 -10.39 13.32
C ASP A 121 -7.72 -9.42 12.68
#